data_5e531b5e3ff020f95e3849503a057bc2
#
_entry.id   5e531b5e3ff020f95e3849503a057bc2
#
_cell.length_a   1.000
_cell.length_b   1.000
_cell.length_c   1.000
_cell.angle_alpha   90.00
_cell.angle_beta   90.00
_cell.angle_gamma   90.00
#
_symmetry.space_group_name_H-M   'P 1'
#
loop_
_entity.id
_entity.type
_entity.pdbx_description
1 polymer ?
#
loop_
_entity_poly.entity_id
_entity_poly.type
_entity_poly.pdbx_seq_one_letter_code
_entity_poly.pdbx_strand_id
1 'polypeptide(L)'
;MMIGVGLALAGPLSHYGVRLSAGEPKGAGPDGATSRDQATELGRLVATMKPGTWAELSTRGYTAELLKVQNHHILEYTGAAAWDPTSRQALFVGQGHYSALKFISYDAAANAWKLRETPPWWKGDAQTGKGPIGHAYYNNAIDPARGVFYLHQSATRLVHCYDVAKEEWKTLPEIAGAATGHGTAIAYFPERKGLLRVLGGTVHFFSEEKNEWTKLGDKLSMGPYHNVAHYSAVGKVVLFGGGNNSQDLYKLDAAGKITQLKPAPVEVGINTTVVTSDPVSGNFLVLHKDDKFYSFDAAEDAWKELGTEGMPFRMKGSSFDVVATPVSNYGVTLFFTAERKGLKVYLYKHTASRK
;
A
#
# COMPACT_ATOMS: atom_id res chain seq x y z
N MET A 1 -24.03 21.95 65.04
CA MET A 1 -23.41 20.78 64.38
C MET A 1 -22.89 21.22 63.00
N MET A 2 -21.61 21.49 62.93
CA MET A 2 -20.94 22.10 61.75
C MET A 2 -20.72 21.06 60.68
N ILE A 3 -21.13 21.36 59.44
CA ILE A 3 -20.85 20.56 58.26
C ILE A 3 -19.66 21.22 57.53
N GLY A 4 -18.54 20.51 57.51
CA GLY A 4 -17.36 20.96 56.83
C GLY A 4 -17.44 20.67 55.31
N VAL A 5 -17.24 21.72 54.51
CA VAL A 5 -17.13 21.64 53.06
C VAL A 5 -15.65 21.41 52.69
N GLY A 6 -15.33 20.25 52.14
CA GLY A 6 -13.99 19.96 51.61
C GLY A 6 -13.82 20.53 50.21
N LEU A 7 -12.91 21.48 50.03
CA LEU A 7 -12.44 21.98 48.75
C LEU A 7 -11.45 20.98 48.14
N ALA A 8 -11.77 20.40 47.00
CA ALA A 8 -10.84 19.63 46.21
C ALA A 8 -10.10 20.59 45.29
N LEU A 9 -8.77 20.71 45.50
CA LEU A 9 -7.85 21.43 44.61
C LEU A 9 -7.55 20.57 43.38
N ALA A 10 -8.01 21.01 42.22
CA ALA A 10 -7.61 20.46 40.95
C ALA A 10 -6.22 21.02 40.57
N GLY A 11 -5.22 20.15 40.55
CA GLY A 11 -3.90 20.47 40.04
C GLY A 11 -3.89 20.55 38.52
N PRO A 12 -3.01 21.38 37.93
CA PRO A 12 -2.94 21.52 36.47
C PRO A 12 -2.35 20.27 35.81
N LEU A 13 -3.09 19.70 34.84
CA LEU A 13 -2.58 18.70 33.94
C LEU A 13 -1.51 19.33 33.04
N SER A 14 -0.24 18.96 33.28
CA SER A 14 0.86 19.36 32.40
C SER A 14 0.71 18.63 31.06
N HIS A 15 0.38 19.37 30.03
CA HIS A 15 0.46 18.91 28.65
C HIS A 15 1.94 18.80 28.28
N TYR A 16 2.49 17.60 28.34
CA TYR A 16 3.77 17.30 27.68
C TYR A 16 3.54 17.26 26.17
N GLY A 17 3.59 18.42 25.57
CA GLY A 17 3.76 18.55 24.11
C GLY A 17 5.17 18.14 23.75
N VAL A 18 5.38 16.91 23.31
CA VAL A 18 6.63 16.51 22.65
C VAL A 18 6.65 17.21 21.30
N ARG A 19 7.33 18.36 21.23
CA ARG A 19 7.77 18.93 19.95
C ARG A 19 8.84 18.01 19.38
N LEU A 20 8.44 17.11 18.49
CA LEU A 20 9.36 16.49 17.56
C LEU A 20 9.82 17.61 16.61
N SER A 21 11.07 18.01 16.72
CA SER A 21 11.71 18.86 15.71
C SER A 21 11.76 18.05 14.41
N ALA A 22 10.78 18.28 13.54
CA ALA A 22 10.84 17.81 12.18
C ALA A 22 11.94 18.62 11.50
N GLY A 23 13.14 18.05 11.41
CA GLY A 23 14.07 18.44 10.37
C GLY A 23 13.31 18.23 9.05
N GLU A 24 13.18 19.30 8.25
CA GLU A 24 12.60 19.17 6.90
C GLU A 24 13.36 18.04 6.21
N PRO A 25 12.66 16.96 5.77
CA PRO A 25 13.32 16.00 4.93
C PRO A 25 13.70 16.77 3.67
N LYS A 26 14.98 16.88 3.38
CA LYS A 26 15.44 17.24 2.04
C LYS A 26 14.78 16.23 1.12
N GLY A 27 13.70 16.64 0.46
CA GLY A 27 12.95 15.82 -0.46
C GLY A 27 13.94 15.24 -1.46
N ALA A 28 14.17 13.95 -1.41
CA ALA A 28 14.72 13.24 -2.55
C ALA A 28 13.69 13.39 -3.65
N GLY A 29 13.92 14.34 -4.54
CA GLY A 29 13.21 14.42 -5.81
C GLY A 29 13.43 13.11 -6.59
N PRO A 30 12.68 12.86 -7.66
CA PRO A 30 12.76 11.64 -8.46
C PRO A 30 14.13 11.34 -9.08
N ASP A 31 15.10 12.23 -8.92
CA ASP A 31 16.50 12.09 -9.37
C ASP A 31 17.47 11.60 -8.28
N GLY A 32 16.97 11.14 -7.17
CA GLY A 32 17.75 11.00 -5.94
C GLY A 32 18.20 9.59 -5.58
N ALA A 33 18.51 8.71 -6.55
CA ALA A 33 19.29 7.51 -6.23
C ALA A 33 20.63 7.95 -5.63
N THR A 34 20.82 7.72 -4.33
CA THR A 34 22.09 8.01 -3.68
C THR A 34 23.16 7.06 -4.17
N SER A 35 24.44 7.39 -3.97
CA SER A 35 25.55 6.45 -4.25
C SER A 35 25.35 5.10 -3.54
N ARG A 36 24.72 5.09 -2.37
CA ARG A 36 24.33 3.89 -1.64
C ARG A 36 23.29 3.07 -2.39
N ASP A 37 22.29 3.71 -3.00
CA ASP A 37 21.25 3.01 -3.78
C ASP A 37 21.85 2.39 -5.05
N GLN A 38 22.72 3.11 -5.74
CA GLN A 38 23.42 2.63 -6.94
C GLN A 38 24.33 1.42 -6.66
N ALA A 39 24.86 1.30 -5.45
CA ALA A 39 25.71 0.18 -5.05
C ALA A 39 24.95 -1.12 -4.77
N THR A 40 23.62 -1.09 -4.68
CA THR A 40 22.79 -2.29 -4.47
C THR A 40 22.66 -3.13 -5.73
N GLU A 41 22.27 -4.41 -5.61
CA GLU A 41 21.98 -5.26 -6.77
C GLU A 41 20.83 -4.69 -7.60
N LEU A 42 19.78 -4.21 -6.93
CA LEU A 42 18.64 -3.52 -7.56
C LEU A 42 19.09 -2.26 -8.30
N GLY A 43 19.90 -1.41 -7.68
CA GLY A 43 20.41 -0.18 -8.31
C GLY A 43 21.26 -0.44 -9.55
N ARG A 44 22.16 -1.44 -9.50
CA ARG A 44 22.96 -1.84 -10.64
C ARG A 44 22.09 -2.34 -11.81
N LEU A 45 21.06 -3.14 -11.51
CA LEU A 45 20.13 -3.63 -12.53
C LEU A 45 19.35 -2.48 -13.17
N VAL A 46 18.78 -1.57 -12.36
CA VAL A 46 18.04 -0.41 -12.83
C VAL A 46 18.88 0.51 -13.73
N ALA A 47 20.18 0.66 -13.43
CA ALA A 47 21.09 1.47 -14.24
C ALA A 47 21.24 0.96 -15.68
N THR A 48 21.03 -0.34 -15.92
CA THR A 48 21.08 -0.94 -17.26
C THR A 48 19.75 -0.92 -18.01
N MET A 49 18.64 -0.65 -17.30
CA MET A 49 17.29 -0.71 -17.88
C MET A 49 16.97 0.52 -18.73
N LYS A 50 16.33 0.28 -19.86
CA LYS A 50 15.74 1.33 -20.70
C LYS A 50 14.27 1.57 -20.28
N PRO A 51 13.72 2.78 -20.51
CA PRO A 51 12.29 3.02 -20.36
C PRO A 51 11.45 2.04 -21.18
N GLY A 52 10.30 1.62 -20.64
CA GLY A 52 9.42 0.64 -21.26
C GLY A 52 9.88 -0.81 -21.14
N THR A 53 10.94 -1.10 -20.36
CA THR A 53 11.48 -2.47 -20.28
C THR A 53 11.29 -3.10 -18.92
N TRP A 54 11.29 -4.44 -18.92
CA TRP A 54 11.24 -5.30 -17.76
C TRP A 54 12.60 -5.92 -17.46
N ALA A 55 12.86 -6.26 -16.20
CA ALA A 55 14.01 -7.04 -15.77
C ALA A 55 13.65 -7.93 -14.60
N GLU A 56 14.24 -9.12 -14.50
CA GLU A 56 14.13 -10.00 -13.33
C GLU A 56 15.27 -9.71 -12.35
N LEU A 57 14.93 -9.59 -11.07
CA LEU A 57 15.89 -9.46 -9.98
C LEU A 57 15.94 -10.75 -9.18
N SER A 58 17.08 -11.42 -9.19
CA SER A 58 17.31 -12.58 -8.31
C SER A 58 17.44 -12.13 -6.87
N THR A 59 16.62 -12.68 -5.97
CA THR A 59 16.57 -12.30 -4.57
C THR A 59 16.88 -13.50 -3.66
N ARG A 60 17.21 -13.24 -2.38
CA ARG A 60 17.57 -14.24 -1.37
C ARG A 60 16.74 -14.08 -0.08
N GLY A 61 17.06 -14.85 0.95
CA GLY A 61 16.40 -14.75 2.26
C GLY A 61 15.14 -15.61 2.39
N TYR A 62 14.95 -16.57 1.51
CA TYR A 62 13.83 -17.51 1.58
C TYR A 62 14.08 -18.57 2.66
N THR A 63 13.59 -18.29 3.87
CA THR A 63 13.62 -19.27 4.96
C THR A 63 12.49 -20.30 4.80
N ALA A 64 12.65 -21.49 5.39
CA ALA A 64 11.60 -22.50 5.40
C ALA A 64 10.30 -21.97 6.03
N GLU A 65 10.40 -21.13 7.06
CA GLU A 65 9.24 -20.53 7.73
C GLU A 65 8.53 -19.50 6.82
N LEU A 66 9.27 -18.69 6.08
CA LEU A 66 8.68 -17.75 5.12
C LEU A 66 7.95 -18.50 4.01
N LEU A 67 8.51 -19.58 3.50
CA LEU A 67 7.96 -20.36 2.40
C LEU A 67 6.87 -21.35 2.83
N LYS A 68 6.74 -21.65 4.13
CA LYS A 68 5.69 -22.53 4.65
C LYS A 68 4.33 -21.89 4.47
N VAL A 69 3.54 -22.39 3.56
CA VAL A 69 2.19 -21.91 3.26
C VAL A 69 1.14 -22.94 3.63
N GLN A 70 -0.02 -22.46 4.05
CA GLN A 70 -1.22 -23.27 4.31
C GLN A 70 -2.12 -23.37 3.07
N ASN A 71 -2.06 -22.34 2.21
CA ASN A 71 -2.79 -22.26 0.95
C ASN A 71 -1.84 -22.45 -0.25
N HIS A 72 -2.14 -21.84 -1.39
CA HIS A 72 -1.39 -22.05 -2.62
C HIS A 72 0.00 -21.41 -2.57
N HIS A 73 0.11 -20.16 -2.08
CA HIS A 73 1.38 -19.42 -1.99
C HIS A 73 1.26 -18.19 -1.07
N ILE A 74 2.39 -17.55 -0.74
CA ILE A 74 2.45 -16.45 0.23
C ILE A 74 1.85 -15.12 -0.25
N LEU A 75 1.62 -14.95 -1.55
CA LEU A 75 0.97 -13.75 -2.11
C LEU A 75 -0.54 -13.91 -2.27
N GLU A 76 -1.09 -15.08 -1.96
CA GLU A 76 -2.51 -15.32 -2.14
C GLU A 76 -3.35 -14.29 -1.39
N TYR A 77 -4.30 -13.68 -2.10
CA TYR A 77 -5.15 -12.58 -1.59
C TYR A 77 -4.39 -11.32 -1.13
N THR A 78 -3.19 -11.09 -1.67
CA THR A 78 -2.42 -9.85 -1.45
C THR A 78 -2.33 -9.10 -2.78
N GLY A 79 -2.68 -7.82 -2.84
CA GLY A 79 -2.69 -7.03 -4.08
C GLY A 79 -1.67 -5.90 -4.12
N ALA A 80 -1.19 -5.44 -2.96
CA ALA A 80 -0.28 -4.31 -2.86
C ALA A 80 0.79 -4.52 -1.79
N ALA A 81 1.92 -3.87 -1.98
CA ALA A 81 2.95 -3.65 -0.97
C ALA A 81 3.19 -2.15 -0.79
N ALA A 82 3.71 -1.77 0.35
CA ALA A 82 4.06 -0.40 0.68
C ALA A 82 5.58 -0.23 0.70
N TRP A 83 6.10 0.74 -0.05
CA TRP A 83 7.53 1.04 -0.11
C TRP A 83 7.92 2.10 0.91
N ASP A 84 8.83 1.78 1.82
CA ASP A 84 9.48 2.74 2.71
C ASP A 84 10.81 3.23 2.08
N PRO A 85 10.86 4.47 1.59
CA PRO A 85 12.07 5.01 0.96
C PRO A 85 13.22 5.24 1.95
N THR A 86 12.93 5.36 3.25
CA THR A 86 13.93 5.60 4.29
C THR A 86 14.69 4.32 4.62
N SER A 87 13.98 3.23 4.93
CA SER A 87 14.60 1.93 5.21
C SER A 87 14.91 1.13 3.94
N ARG A 88 14.37 1.54 2.77
CA ARG A 88 14.45 0.84 1.49
C ARG A 88 13.82 -0.54 1.53
N GLN A 89 12.68 -0.62 2.16
CA GLN A 89 11.95 -1.88 2.31
C GLN A 89 10.57 -1.80 1.67
N ALA A 90 10.16 -2.86 0.99
CA ALA A 90 8.77 -3.10 0.66
C ALA A 90 8.14 -3.97 1.75
N LEU A 91 7.03 -3.52 2.32
CA LEU A 91 6.32 -4.21 3.39
C LEU A 91 4.92 -4.62 2.92
N PHE A 92 4.50 -5.82 3.29
CA PHE A 92 3.14 -6.28 3.03
C PHE A 92 2.76 -7.42 3.97
N VAL A 93 1.47 -7.74 3.99
CA VAL A 93 0.94 -8.92 4.67
C VAL A 93 0.59 -9.95 3.62
N GLY A 94 1.18 -11.11 3.75
CA GLY A 94 0.94 -12.25 2.87
C GLY A 94 0.10 -13.34 3.52
N GLN A 95 -0.25 -14.34 2.72
CA GLN A 95 -0.97 -15.54 3.13
C GLN A 95 -2.35 -15.19 3.74
N GLY A 96 -3.19 -14.49 2.96
CA GLY A 96 -4.57 -14.23 3.32
C GLY A 96 -5.46 -15.48 3.28
N HIS A 97 -6.77 -15.27 3.44
CA HIS A 97 -7.84 -16.27 3.29
C HIS A 97 -7.69 -17.51 4.17
N TYR A 98 -7.94 -17.35 5.47
CA TYR A 98 -7.93 -18.43 6.48
C TYR A 98 -6.56 -19.03 6.81
N SER A 99 -5.50 -18.38 6.41
CA SER A 99 -4.14 -18.79 6.74
C SER A 99 -3.55 -17.93 7.86
N ALA A 100 -2.47 -18.41 8.47
CA ALA A 100 -1.71 -17.62 9.43
C ALA A 100 -1.12 -16.40 8.73
N LEU A 101 -1.32 -15.23 9.32
CA LEU A 101 -0.76 -13.99 8.82
C LEU A 101 0.77 -14.07 8.74
N LYS A 102 1.32 -13.61 7.63
CA LYS A 102 2.76 -13.36 7.49
C LYS A 102 3.01 -11.89 7.21
N PHE A 103 3.66 -11.21 8.16
CA PHE A 103 4.18 -9.88 7.93
C PHE A 103 5.56 -9.99 7.30
N ILE A 104 5.69 -9.49 6.07
CA ILE A 104 6.85 -9.74 5.21
C ILE A 104 7.45 -8.42 4.79
N SER A 105 8.79 -8.36 4.73
CA SER A 105 9.50 -7.27 4.06
C SER A 105 10.51 -7.80 3.06
N TYR A 106 10.69 -7.05 1.98
CA TYR A 106 11.82 -7.15 1.08
C TYR A 106 12.75 -5.96 1.31
N ASP A 107 14.01 -6.22 1.64
CA ASP A 107 15.06 -5.22 1.84
C ASP A 107 15.89 -5.09 0.56
N ALA A 108 15.82 -3.93 -0.10
CA ALA A 108 16.54 -3.70 -1.34
C ALA A 108 18.06 -3.54 -1.14
N ALA A 109 18.51 -3.10 0.03
CA ALA A 109 19.94 -2.97 0.33
C ALA A 109 20.59 -4.34 0.51
N ALA A 110 19.89 -5.25 1.21
CA ALA A 110 20.31 -6.63 1.40
C ALA A 110 19.93 -7.54 0.22
N ASN A 111 19.05 -7.09 -0.67
CA ASN A 111 18.40 -7.87 -1.72
C ASN A 111 17.78 -9.17 -1.16
N ALA A 112 17.09 -9.06 -0.03
CA ALA A 112 16.63 -10.23 0.72
C ALA A 112 15.23 -10.05 1.31
N TRP A 113 14.55 -11.17 1.42
CA TRP A 113 13.26 -11.30 2.09
C TRP A 113 13.43 -11.58 3.58
N LYS A 114 12.54 -11.03 4.39
CA LYS A 114 12.48 -11.26 5.84
C LYS A 114 11.03 -11.50 6.25
N LEU A 115 10.79 -12.61 6.95
CA LEU A 115 9.58 -12.78 7.74
C LEU A 115 9.77 -11.98 9.03
N ARG A 116 8.86 -11.03 9.28
CA ARG A 116 8.85 -10.21 10.48
C ARG A 116 8.01 -10.87 11.58
N GLU A 117 8.13 -10.37 12.78
CA GLU A 117 7.33 -10.83 13.90
C GLU A 117 5.84 -10.65 13.63
N THR A 118 5.05 -11.62 14.10
CA THR A 118 3.59 -11.58 14.02
C THR A 118 3.08 -10.37 14.82
N PRO A 119 2.24 -9.52 14.24
CA PRO A 119 1.70 -8.37 14.96
C PRO A 119 1.01 -8.76 16.27
N PRO A 120 1.24 -8.05 17.38
CA PRO A 120 0.72 -8.42 18.71
C PRO A 120 -0.82 -8.33 18.82
N TRP A 121 -1.45 -7.56 17.95
CA TRP A 121 -2.91 -7.45 17.86
C TRP A 121 -3.55 -8.62 17.11
N TRP A 122 -2.78 -9.40 16.35
CA TRP A 122 -3.31 -10.55 15.63
C TRP A 122 -3.58 -11.72 16.61
N LYS A 123 -4.85 -12.12 16.70
CA LYS A 123 -5.33 -13.18 17.60
C LYS A 123 -5.75 -14.43 16.82
N GLY A 124 -5.25 -14.61 15.63
CA GLY A 124 -5.56 -15.79 14.81
C GLY A 124 -4.93 -17.05 15.36
N ASP A 125 -5.59 -18.17 15.08
CA ASP A 125 -5.06 -19.49 15.35
C ASP A 125 -4.07 -19.88 14.25
N ALA A 126 -2.80 -20.00 14.61
CA ALA A 126 -1.73 -20.36 13.68
C ALA A 126 -1.87 -21.81 13.14
N GLN A 127 -2.64 -22.69 13.82
CA GLN A 127 -2.83 -24.08 13.40
C GLN A 127 -3.98 -24.23 12.42
N THR A 128 -5.10 -23.54 12.65
CA THR A 128 -6.27 -23.64 11.78
C THR A 128 -6.28 -22.58 10.67
N GLY A 129 -5.35 -21.62 10.72
CA GLY A 129 -5.32 -20.49 9.80
C GLY A 129 -6.49 -19.51 9.95
N LYS A 130 -7.40 -19.76 10.87
CA LYS A 130 -8.51 -18.85 11.18
C LYS A 130 -7.99 -17.68 11.98
N GLY A 131 -8.03 -16.52 11.39
CA GLY A 131 -7.56 -15.30 12.01
C GLY A 131 -8.29 -14.07 11.50
N PRO A 132 -8.09 -12.93 12.16
CA PRO A 132 -8.82 -11.69 11.85
C PRO A 132 -8.42 -11.05 10.52
N ILE A 133 -7.44 -11.59 9.80
CA ILE A 133 -7.12 -11.14 8.43
C ILE A 133 -7.46 -12.25 7.47
N GLY A 134 -8.62 -12.11 6.85
CA GLY A 134 -9.05 -13.02 5.81
C GLY A 134 -8.48 -12.67 4.43
N HIS A 135 -8.20 -11.40 4.17
CA HIS A 135 -7.77 -10.90 2.86
C HIS A 135 -6.88 -9.67 3.05
N ALA A 136 -5.72 -9.66 2.42
CA ALA A 136 -4.73 -8.61 2.60
C ALA A 136 -4.67 -7.59 1.45
N TYR A 137 -5.33 -7.81 0.38
CA TYR A 137 -5.55 -6.98 -0.83
C TYR A 137 -4.83 -5.61 -0.85
N TYR A 138 -5.59 -4.50 -1.01
CA TYR A 138 -5.13 -3.10 -0.88
C TYR A 138 -5.31 -2.57 0.55
N ASN A 139 -5.21 -3.45 1.54
CA ASN A 139 -5.40 -3.13 2.95
C ASN A 139 -4.16 -2.48 3.59
N ASN A 140 -3.12 -2.19 2.84
CA ASN A 140 -1.91 -1.57 3.36
C ASN A 140 -1.55 -0.27 2.64
N ALA A 141 -0.89 0.62 3.36
CA ALA A 141 -0.38 1.89 2.88
C ALA A 141 0.84 2.30 3.71
N ILE A 142 1.54 3.34 3.32
CA ILE A 142 2.68 3.88 4.08
C ILE A 142 2.70 5.40 4.04
N ASP A 143 3.11 6.01 5.15
CA ASP A 143 3.66 7.36 5.17
C ASP A 143 5.15 7.27 4.82
N PRO A 144 5.54 7.65 3.61
CA PRO A 144 6.92 7.49 3.17
C PRO A 144 7.90 8.48 3.83
N ALA A 145 7.38 9.56 4.43
CA ALA A 145 8.21 10.55 5.11
C ALA A 145 8.64 10.10 6.51
N ARG A 146 7.76 9.35 7.20
CA ARG A 146 8.00 8.89 8.57
C ARG A 146 8.30 7.40 8.68
N GLY A 147 8.14 6.63 7.60
CA GLY A 147 8.28 5.17 7.64
C GLY A 147 7.20 4.52 8.52
N VAL A 148 5.95 4.99 8.43
CA VAL A 148 4.82 4.40 9.16
C VAL A 148 3.96 3.60 8.19
N PHE A 149 3.98 2.29 8.35
CA PHE A 149 3.15 1.35 7.58
C PHE A 149 1.78 1.22 8.24
N TYR A 150 0.72 1.28 7.45
CA TYR A 150 -0.66 1.12 7.88
C TYR A 150 -1.25 -0.16 7.33
N LEU A 151 -2.06 -0.83 8.12
CA LEU A 151 -2.76 -2.05 7.75
C LEU A 151 -4.22 -2.02 8.24
N HIS A 152 -5.17 -2.03 7.32
CA HIS A 152 -6.59 -2.22 7.66
C HIS A 152 -6.85 -3.70 7.92
N GLN A 153 -7.34 -4.02 9.11
CA GLN A 153 -7.72 -5.37 9.45
C GLN A 153 -9.03 -5.73 8.74
N SER A 154 -8.95 -6.69 7.81
CA SER A 154 -10.08 -7.11 6.95
C SER A 154 -11.32 -7.48 7.76
N ALA A 155 -12.48 -7.14 7.25
CA ALA A 155 -13.80 -7.34 7.87
C ALA A 155 -13.99 -6.68 9.25
N THR A 156 -13.16 -5.71 9.59
CA THR A 156 -13.29 -4.92 10.82
C THR A 156 -13.37 -3.41 10.54
N ARG A 157 -13.35 -2.61 11.58
CA ARG A 157 -13.23 -1.14 11.51
C ARG A 157 -11.89 -0.66 12.03
N LEU A 158 -10.93 -1.57 12.18
CA LEU A 158 -9.64 -1.30 12.79
C LEU A 158 -8.56 -1.10 11.73
N VAL A 159 -7.75 -0.08 11.96
CA VAL A 159 -6.50 0.14 11.24
C VAL A 159 -5.36 0.14 12.24
N HIS A 160 -4.35 -0.64 11.95
CA HIS A 160 -3.12 -0.70 12.73
C HIS A 160 -2.01 0.05 12.00
N CYS A 161 -1.12 0.67 12.73
CA CYS A 161 0.09 1.29 12.16
C CYS A 161 1.35 0.71 12.79
N TYR A 162 2.39 0.58 11.99
CA TYR A 162 3.68 0.03 12.36
C TYR A 162 4.78 1.04 12.06
N ASP A 163 5.49 1.48 13.08
CA ASP A 163 6.68 2.30 12.95
C ASP A 163 7.85 1.41 12.51
N VAL A 164 8.31 1.58 11.27
CA VAL A 164 9.32 0.70 10.67
C VAL A 164 10.67 0.81 11.40
N ALA A 165 11.00 1.99 11.89
CA ALA A 165 12.27 2.24 12.58
C ALA A 165 12.29 1.69 14.03
N LYS A 166 11.14 1.73 14.71
CA LYS A 166 11.00 1.24 16.09
C LYS A 166 10.54 -0.20 16.19
N GLU A 167 10.04 -0.75 15.09
CA GLU A 167 9.41 -2.08 15.03
C GLU A 167 8.19 -2.21 15.99
N GLU A 168 7.42 -1.12 16.16
CA GLU A 168 6.29 -1.03 17.09
C GLU A 168 4.94 -0.90 16.38
N TRP A 169 3.95 -1.67 16.84
CA TRP A 169 2.56 -1.58 16.39
C TRP A 169 1.70 -0.72 17.31
N LYS A 170 0.80 0.05 16.71
CA LYS A 170 -0.29 0.78 17.39
C LYS A 170 -1.59 0.58 16.62
N THR A 171 -2.71 0.85 17.27
CA THR A 171 -4.05 0.81 16.65
C THR A 171 -4.61 2.22 16.62
N LEU A 172 -5.14 2.63 15.47
CA LEU A 172 -5.84 3.92 15.33
C LEU A 172 -7.24 3.85 15.96
N PRO A 173 -7.88 5.00 16.23
CA PRO A 173 -9.29 5.03 16.63
C PRO A 173 -10.16 4.22 15.66
N GLU A 174 -11.20 3.56 16.18
CA GLU A 174 -12.14 2.79 15.38
C GLU A 174 -12.93 3.70 14.42
N ILE A 175 -13.23 3.21 13.23
CA ILE A 175 -14.03 3.94 12.23
C ILE A 175 -15.50 3.82 12.58
N ALA A 176 -16.02 4.75 13.38
CA ALA A 176 -17.38 4.71 13.88
C ALA A 176 -18.41 4.64 12.74
N GLY A 177 -19.38 3.73 12.86
CA GLY A 177 -20.48 3.57 11.91
C GLY A 177 -20.10 3.08 10.51
N ALA A 178 -18.82 2.82 10.24
CA ALA A 178 -18.42 2.31 8.93
C ALA A 178 -18.87 0.87 8.71
N ALA A 179 -19.21 0.54 7.47
CA ALA A 179 -19.42 -0.84 7.06
C ALA A 179 -18.14 -1.66 7.20
N THR A 180 -18.29 -2.91 7.59
CA THR A 180 -17.21 -3.90 7.58
C THR A 180 -17.30 -4.78 6.34
N GLY A 181 -16.17 -5.24 5.85
CA GLY A 181 -16.13 -6.13 4.67
C GLY A 181 -14.70 -6.47 4.29
N HIS A 182 -14.57 -7.56 3.55
CA HIS A 182 -13.34 -7.89 2.85
C HIS A 182 -13.22 -6.99 1.60
N GLY A 183 -12.05 -6.80 1.05
CA GLY A 183 -11.87 -5.98 -0.16
C GLY A 183 -11.96 -4.47 0.06
N THR A 184 -11.74 -4.02 1.30
CA THR A 184 -11.47 -2.62 1.64
C THR A 184 -10.12 -2.21 1.06
N ALA A 185 -10.00 -0.95 0.61
CA ALA A 185 -8.75 -0.37 0.20
C ALA A 185 -8.37 0.83 1.08
N ILE A 186 -7.08 1.01 1.35
CA ILE A 186 -6.54 2.18 2.03
C ILE A 186 -5.38 2.80 1.25
N ALA A 187 -5.20 4.12 1.40
CA ALA A 187 -4.05 4.83 0.88
C ALA A 187 -3.67 5.98 1.84
N TYR A 188 -2.39 6.10 2.18
CA TYR A 188 -1.92 7.26 2.92
C TYR A 188 -1.78 8.46 1.98
N PHE A 189 -2.23 9.63 2.42
CA PHE A 189 -2.21 10.87 1.65
C PHE A 189 -1.40 11.95 2.38
N PRO A 190 -0.11 12.10 2.06
CA PRO A 190 0.81 13.01 2.75
C PRO A 190 0.36 14.47 2.76
N GLU A 191 -0.19 14.97 1.66
CA GLU A 191 -0.66 16.35 1.52
C GLU A 191 -1.75 16.72 2.51
N ARG A 192 -2.48 15.73 3.00
CA ARG A 192 -3.54 15.90 4.00
C ARG A 192 -3.21 15.27 5.35
N LYS A 193 -2.00 14.72 5.50
CA LYS A 193 -1.53 14.04 6.73
C LYS A 193 -2.59 13.06 7.26
N GLY A 194 -2.94 12.08 6.42
CA GLY A 194 -3.99 11.17 6.80
C GLY A 194 -4.18 9.98 5.87
N LEU A 195 -5.14 9.15 6.20
CA LEU A 195 -5.39 7.87 5.55
C LEU A 195 -6.79 7.84 4.93
N LEU A 196 -6.86 7.54 3.64
CA LEU A 196 -8.10 7.24 2.94
C LEU A 196 -8.48 5.78 3.16
N ARG A 197 -9.77 5.51 3.41
CA ARG A 197 -10.37 4.17 3.40
C ARG A 197 -11.57 4.14 2.48
N VAL A 198 -11.63 3.13 1.62
CA VAL A 198 -12.69 2.95 0.62
C VAL A 198 -13.32 1.58 0.76
N LEU A 199 -14.64 1.52 0.79
CA LEU A 199 -15.41 0.28 0.71
C LEU A 199 -16.81 0.56 0.15
N GLY A 200 -17.15 -0.06 -1.00
CA GLY A 200 -18.50 -0.12 -1.52
C GLY A 200 -19.17 1.24 -1.74
N GLY A 201 -18.46 2.22 -2.27
CA GLY A 201 -19.00 3.57 -2.53
C GLY A 201 -18.93 4.52 -1.33
N THR A 202 -18.44 4.05 -0.18
CA THR A 202 -18.25 4.89 1.01
C THR A 202 -16.76 5.17 1.22
N VAL A 203 -16.45 6.43 1.45
CA VAL A 203 -15.08 6.93 1.64
C VAL A 203 -14.96 7.58 3.01
N HIS A 204 -14.01 7.11 3.81
CA HIS A 204 -13.62 7.71 5.08
C HIS A 204 -12.20 8.24 5.00
N PHE A 205 -11.93 9.28 5.78
CA PHE A 205 -10.60 9.85 5.91
C PHE A 205 -10.22 10.01 7.37
N PHE A 206 -9.07 9.48 7.74
CA PHE A 206 -8.45 9.69 9.04
C PHE A 206 -7.56 10.92 8.99
N SER A 207 -7.82 11.90 9.83
CA SER A 207 -6.93 13.05 10.05
C SER A 207 -6.00 12.75 11.22
N GLU A 208 -4.70 12.72 10.96
CA GLU A 208 -3.71 12.55 12.04
C GLU A 208 -3.70 13.75 13.00
N GLU A 209 -3.92 14.95 12.50
CA GLU A 209 -3.99 16.17 13.33
C GLU A 209 -5.11 16.11 14.34
N LYS A 210 -6.30 15.62 13.91
CA LYS A 210 -7.48 15.51 14.76
C LYS A 210 -7.59 14.17 15.48
N ASN A 211 -6.80 13.17 15.06
CA ASN A 211 -6.87 11.78 15.51
C ASN A 211 -8.28 11.20 15.39
N GLU A 212 -8.98 11.49 14.30
CA GLU A 212 -10.36 11.09 14.06
C GLU A 212 -10.64 10.70 12.60
N TRP A 213 -11.65 9.85 12.43
CA TRP A 213 -12.19 9.48 11.13
C TRP A 213 -13.41 10.34 10.78
N THR A 214 -13.47 10.83 9.54
CA THR A 214 -14.61 11.53 8.97
C THR A 214 -15.06 10.85 7.68
N LYS A 215 -16.36 10.89 7.39
CA LYS A 215 -16.90 10.43 6.11
C LYS A 215 -16.69 11.56 5.08
N LEU A 216 -15.94 11.29 4.00
CA LEU A 216 -15.72 12.22 2.90
C LEU A 216 -16.71 12.02 1.73
N GLY A 217 -17.14 10.80 1.48
CA GLY A 217 -18.03 10.46 0.37
C GLY A 217 -18.93 9.28 0.71
N ASP A 218 -20.11 9.27 0.08
CA ASP A 218 -21.09 8.23 0.24
C ASP A 218 -21.83 7.99 -1.09
N LYS A 219 -22.24 6.76 -1.35
CA LYS A 219 -22.98 6.35 -2.56
C LYS A 219 -22.26 6.69 -3.87
N LEU A 220 -20.90 6.68 -3.86
CA LEU A 220 -20.16 6.81 -5.10
C LEU A 220 -20.41 5.58 -5.98
N SER A 221 -20.50 5.83 -7.30
CA SER A 221 -20.68 4.76 -8.28
C SER A 221 -19.41 3.93 -8.37
N MET A 222 -19.36 2.81 -7.68
CA MET A 222 -18.26 1.84 -7.74
C MET A 222 -18.76 0.47 -7.29
N GLY A 223 -18.00 -0.57 -7.55
CA GLY A 223 -18.34 -1.92 -7.11
C GLY A 223 -18.43 -2.01 -5.58
N PRO A 224 -19.35 -2.83 -5.05
CA PRO A 224 -19.56 -2.94 -3.59
C PRO A 224 -18.42 -3.65 -2.86
N TYR A 225 -17.51 -4.27 -3.60
CA TYR A 225 -16.47 -5.14 -3.08
C TYR A 225 -15.21 -5.08 -3.97
N HIS A 226 -14.03 -5.39 -3.44
CA HIS A 226 -12.76 -5.40 -4.18
C HIS A 226 -12.30 -4.03 -4.71
N ASN A 227 -12.57 -2.97 -3.96
CA ASN A 227 -12.10 -1.65 -4.32
C ASN A 227 -10.56 -1.56 -4.28
N VAL A 228 -10.02 -0.59 -5.02
CA VAL A 228 -8.59 -0.26 -5.02
C VAL A 228 -8.40 1.16 -4.51
N ALA A 229 -7.23 1.44 -3.94
CA ALA A 229 -6.76 2.79 -3.63
C ALA A 229 -5.24 2.83 -3.73
N HIS A 230 -4.70 3.83 -4.40
CA HIS A 230 -3.27 3.99 -4.56
C HIS A 230 -2.88 5.48 -4.63
N TYR A 231 -1.83 5.86 -3.90
CA TYR A 231 -1.32 7.22 -3.90
C TYR A 231 -0.20 7.40 -4.93
N SER A 232 -0.25 8.48 -5.70
CA SER A 232 0.82 8.92 -6.58
C SER A 232 1.58 10.08 -5.94
N ALA A 233 2.84 9.86 -5.58
CA ALA A 233 3.67 10.87 -4.91
C ALA A 233 4.00 12.06 -5.84
N VAL A 234 4.16 11.83 -7.13
CA VAL A 234 4.44 12.88 -8.11
C VAL A 234 3.15 13.62 -8.49
N GLY A 235 2.06 12.87 -8.72
CA GLY A 235 0.75 13.45 -9.04
C GLY A 235 0.06 14.11 -7.85
N LYS A 236 0.50 13.81 -6.62
CA LYS A 236 -0.09 14.29 -5.35
C LYS A 236 -1.60 14.07 -5.29
N VAL A 237 -2.03 12.89 -5.73
CA VAL A 237 -3.42 12.47 -5.75
C VAL A 237 -3.54 11.01 -5.30
N VAL A 238 -4.69 10.65 -4.73
CA VAL A 238 -5.08 9.25 -4.51
C VAL A 238 -6.07 8.86 -5.59
N LEU A 239 -5.74 7.85 -6.39
CA LEU A 239 -6.67 7.14 -7.26
C LEU A 239 -7.39 6.09 -6.43
N PHE A 240 -8.72 6.00 -6.54
CA PHE A 240 -9.48 4.98 -5.83
C PHE A 240 -10.79 4.65 -6.56
N GLY A 241 -11.40 3.52 -6.22
CA GLY A 241 -12.69 3.12 -6.79
C GLY A 241 -12.66 1.69 -7.31
N GLY A 242 -13.22 1.49 -8.50
CA GLY A 242 -13.36 0.17 -9.09
C GLY A 242 -14.19 -0.78 -8.23
N GLY A 243 -13.79 -2.04 -8.20
CA GLY A 243 -14.50 -3.11 -7.52
C GLY A 243 -15.05 -4.11 -8.52
N ASN A 244 -15.86 -5.08 -8.05
CA ASN A 244 -16.38 -6.12 -8.93
C ASN A 244 -17.19 -5.52 -10.09
N ASN A 245 -16.75 -5.80 -11.31
CA ASN A 245 -17.37 -5.39 -12.58
C ASN A 245 -17.51 -3.86 -12.75
N SER A 246 -16.67 -3.05 -12.09
CA SER A 246 -16.73 -1.60 -12.19
C SER A 246 -15.51 -1.02 -12.91
N GLN A 247 -15.78 -0.05 -13.78
CA GLN A 247 -14.78 0.80 -14.44
C GLN A 247 -14.72 2.20 -13.81
N ASP A 248 -15.54 2.47 -12.79
CA ASP A 248 -15.65 3.79 -12.18
C ASP A 248 -14.48 4.03 -11.22
N LEU A 249 -13.72 5.07 -11.51
CA LEU A 249 -12.59 5.52 -10.70
C LEU A 249 -12.78 6.98 -10.30
N TYR A 250 -12.16 7.32 -9.21
CA TYR A 250 -12.16 8.66 -8.62
C TYR A 250 -10.74 9.07 -8.25
N LYS A 251 -10.52 10.38 -8.20
CA LYS A 251 -9.33 10.95 -7.57
C LYS A 251 -9.71 11.81 -6.37
N LEU A 252 -8.90 11.72 -5.32
CA LEU A 252 -8.89 12.66 -4.19
C LEU A 252 -7.67 13.55 -4.34
N ASP A 253 -7.87 14.86 -4.42
CA ASP A 253 -6.79 15.85 -4.51
C ASP A 253 -6.38 16.43 -3.14
N ALA A 254 -5.31 17.21 -3.11
CA ALA A 254 -4.79 17.84 -1.91
C ALA A 254 -5.79 18.79 -1.23
N ALA A 255 -6.73 19.38 -1.98
CA ALA A 255 -7.80 20.19 -1.42
C ALA A 255 -8.91 19.37 -0.75
N GLY A 256 -8.89 18.03 -0.93
CA GLY A 256 -9.90 17.11 -0.38
C GLY A 256 -11.10 16.94 -1.28
N LYS A 257 -11.02 17.38 -2.54
CA LYS A 257 -12.08 17.19 -3.52
C LYS A 257 -12.01 15.81 -4.12
N ILE A 258 -13.14 15.10 -4.08
CA ILE A 258 -13.36 13.86 -4.81
C ILE A 258 -13.89 14.23 -6.20
N THR A 259 -13.24 13.73 -7.24
CA THR A 259 -13.64 13.93 -8.64
C THR A 259 -13.76 12.58 -9.32
N GLN A 260 -14.90 12.30 -9.95
CA GLN A 260 -15.08 11.13 -10.80
C GLN A 260 -14.26 11.32 -12.08
N LEU A 261 -13.61 10.25 -12.51
CA LEU A 261 -12.77 10.18 -13.70
C LEU A 261 -13.56 9.53 -14.85
N LYS A 262 -13.05 9.62 -16.06
CA LYS A 262 -13.57 8.83 -17.17
C LYS A 262 -13.47 7.35 -16.84
N PRO A 263 -14.45 6.53 -17.27
CA PRO A 263 -14.39 5.10 -17.05
C PRO A 263 -13.07 4.49 -17.54
N ALA A 264 -12.54 3.55 -16.76
CA ALA A 264 -11.36 2.81 -17.19
C ALA A 264 -11.66 1.95 -18.42
N PRO A 265 -10.67 1.66 -19.28
CA PRO A 265 -10.87 0.81 -20.47
C PRO A 265 -11.14 -0.66 -20.11
N VAL A 266 -10.94 -1.03 -18.85
CA VAL A 266 -11.14 -2.38 -18.30
C VAL A 266 -11.78 -2.28 -16.92
N GLU A 267 -12.36 -3.37 -16.44
CA GLU A 267 -12.79 -3.48 -15.06
C GLU A 267 -11.58 -3.37 -14.11
N VAL A 268 -11.66 -2.48 -13.14
CA VAL A 268 -10.60 -2.27 -12.15
C VAL A 268 -11.05 -2.78 -10.79
N GLY A 269 -10.31 -3.71 -10.23
CA GLY A 269 -10.62 -4.28 -8.93
C GLY A 269 -9.60 -5.35 -8.54
N ILE A 270 -9.64 -5.75 -7.29
CA ILE A 270 -8.64 -6.66 -6.70
C ILE A 270 -8.51 -8.00 -7.45
N ASN A 271 -9.60 -8.51 -7.99
CA ASN A 271 -9.60 -9.78 -8.72
C ASN A 271 -9.33 -9.65 -10.23
N THR A 272 -9.22 -8.43 -10.73
CA THR A 272 -9.05 -8.17 -12.17
C THR A 272 -7.77 -7.43 -12.50
N THR A 273 -7.30 -6.57 -11.59
CA THR A 273 -6.15 -5.69 -11.85
C THR A 273 -5.19 -5.60 -10.68
N VAL A 274 -3.94 -5.34 -11.00
CA VAL A 274 -2.94 -4.77 -10.09
C VAL A 274 -2.78 -3.29 -10.44
N VAL A 275 -3.00 -2.43 -9.44
CA VAL A 275 -2.87 -0.97 -9.57
C VAL A 275 -1.68 -0.50 -8.74
N THR A 276 -0.79 0.25 -9.38
CA THR A 276 0.38 0.88 -8.74
C THR A 276 0.67 2.21 -9.41
N SER A 277 1.83 2.82 -9.20
CA SER A 277 2.23 4.04 -9.90
C SER A 277 3.67 3.97 -10.40
N ASP A 278 3.97 4.75 -11.43
CA ASP A 278 5.35 5.04 -11.80
C ASP A 278 5.91 6.14 -10.90
N PRO A 279 6.99 5.88 -10.15
CA PRO A 279 7.52 6.86 -9.20
C PRO A 279 8.19 8.07 -9.87
N VAL A 280 8.38 8.06 -11.20
CA VAL A 280 9.02 9.14 -11.96
C VAL A 280 7.99 10.08 -12.58
N SER A 281 7.02 9.55 -13.34
CA SER A 281 5.98 10.37 -13.97
C SER A 281 4.80 10.65 -13.04
N GLY A 282 4.53 9.77 -12.09
CA GLY A 282 3.34 9.80 -11.25
C GLY A 282 2.11 9.17 -11.87
N ASN A 283 2.20 8.68 -13.11
CA ASN A 283 1.10 7.98 -13.76
C ASN A 283 0.80 6.69 -13.02
N PHE A 284 -0.48 6.33 -12.97
CA PHE A 284 -0.88 5.03 -12.46
C PHE A 284 -0.64 3.95 -13.51
N LEU A 285 -0.14 2.82 -13.06
CA LEU A 285 0.09 1.64 -13.88
C LEU A 285 -0.95 0.60 -13.51
N VAL A 286 -1.71 0.12 -14.49
CA VAL A 286 -2.82 -0.83 -14.30
C VAL A 286 -2.58 -2.05 -15.17
N LEU A 287 -2.26 -3.18 -14.52
CA LEU A 287 -2.08 -4.47 -15.18
C LEU A 287 -3.34 -5.30 -14.97
N HIS A 288 -4.01 -5.66 -16.08
CA HIS A 288 -5.26 -6.43 -16.07
C HIS A 288 -5.00 -7.94 -16.25
N LYS A 289 -5.85 -8.76 -15.67
CA LYS A 289 -5.78 -10.25 -15.72
C LYS A 289 -5.76 -10.87 -17.12
N ASP A 290 -6.23 -10.15 -18.14
CA ASP A 290 -6.18 -10.56 -19.56
C ASP A 290 -4.90 -10.08 -20.25
N ASP A 291 -3.83 -9.87 -19.49
CA ASP A 291 -2.52 -9.43 -19.99
C ASP A 291 -2.57 -8.08 -20.73
N LYS A 292 -3.46 -7.17 -20.30
CA LYS A 292 -3.50 -5.79 -20.78
C LYS A 292 -2.82 -4.89 -19.77
N PHE A 293 -1.96 -4.00 -20.25
CA PHE A 293 -1.19 -3.10 -19.42
C PHE A 293 -1.41 -1.65 -19.83
N TYR A 294 -1.77 -0.80 -18.87
CA TYR A 294 -2.11 0.59 -19.12
C TYR A 294 -1.32 1.54 -18.23
N SER A 295 -1.08 2.74 -18.75
CA SER A 295 -0.71 3.93 -17.98
C SER A 295 -1.91 4.88 -17.95
N PHE A 296 -2.19 5.43 -16.78
CA PHE A 296 -3.25 6.40 -16.58
C PHE A 296 -2.68 7.70 -15.99
N ASP A 297 -2.88 8.81 -16.71
CA ASP A 297 -2.55 10.17 -16.25
C ASP A 297 -3.79 10.76 -15.57
N ALA A 298 -3.74 10.93 -14.24
CA ALA A 298 -4.87 11.45 -13.48
C ALA A 298 -5.04 12.97 -13.59
N ALA A 299 -4.05 13.72 -14.05
CA ALA A 299 -4.17 15.15 -14.32
C ALA A 299 -4.96 15.39 -15.61
N GLU A 300 -4.61 14.67 -16.67
CA GLU A 300 -5.23 14.77 -17.99
C GLU A 300 -6.47 13.87 -18.13
N ASP A 301 -6.77 13.01 -17.15
CA ASP A 301 -7.84 12.00 -17.20
C ASP A 301 -7.75 11.16 -18.49
N ALA A 302 -6.54 10.65 -18.76
CA ALA A 302 -6.19 10.01 -20.01
C ALA A 302 -5.52 8.63 -19.82
N TRP A 303 -6.03 7.64 -20.55
CA TRP A 303 -5.50 6.27 -20.59
C TRP A 303 -4.61 6.07 -21.81
N LYS A 304 -3.55 5.31 -21.61
CA LYS A 304 -2.65 4.85 -22.67
C LYS A 304 -2.37 3.36 -22.49
N GLU A 305 -2.63 2.56 -23.50
CA GLU A 305 -2.19 1.15 -23.51
C GLU A 305 -0.69 1.06 -23.75
N LEU A 306 0.00 0.28 -22.94
CA LEU A 306 1.45 0.09 -22.97
C LEU A 306 1.87 -1.17 -23.70
N GLY A 307 0.94 -2.13 -23.84
CA GLY A 307 1.24 -3.49 -24.27
C GLY A 307 1.99 -4.30 -23.21
N THR A 308 2.16 -5.58 -23.47
CA THR A 308 2.83 -6.53 -22.58
C THR A 308 4.05 -7.19 -23.21
N GLU A 309 4.60 -6.59 -24.27
CA GLU A 309 5.82 -7.07 -24.89
C GLU A 309 6.98 -7.06 -23.88
N GLY A 310 7.71 -8.17 -23.80
CA GLY A 310 8.80 -8.34 -22.84
C GLY A 310 8.38 -8.50 -21.39
N MET A 311 7.08 -8.54 -21.07
CA MET A 311 6.60 -8.83 -19.71
C MET A 311 6.93 -10.29 -19.34
N PRO A 312 7.71 -10.52 -18.26
CA PRO A 312 8.26 -11.84 -17.96
C PRO A 312 7.30 -12.81 -17.26
N PHE A 313 6.08 -12.39 -16.97
CA PHE A 313 5.04 -13.19 -16.30
C PHE A 313 3.67 -12.96 -16.93
N ARG A 314 2.69 -13.76 -16.52
CA ARG A 314 1.27 -13.66 -16.91
C ARG A 314 0.37 -13.76 -15.70
N MET A 315 -0.74 -13.03 -15.68
CA MET A 315 -1.69 -13.00 -14.56
C MET A 315 -2.70 -14.15 -14.54
N LYS A 316 -2.57 -15.16 -15.38
CA LYS A 316 -3.35 -16.42 -15.40
C LYS A 316 -4.84 -16.29 -15.00
N GLY A 317 -5.51 -15.22 -15.43
CA GLY A 317 -6.93 -14.98 -15.17
C GLY A 317 -7.28 -14.44 -13.77
N SER A 318 -6.29 -14.15 -12.92
CA SER A 318 -6.48 -13.54 -11.60
C SER A 318 -5.32 -12.63 -11.25
N SER A 319 -5.59 -11.54 -10.53
CA SER A 319 -4.56 -10.65 -9.98
C SER A 319 -4.05 -11.08 -8.59
N PHE A 320 -4.58 -12.15 -8.01
CA PHE A 320 -4.26 -12.55 -6.62
C PHE A 320 -2.84 -13.03 -6.41
N ASP A 321 -2.10 -13.30 -7.48
CA ASP A 321 -0.76 -13.85 -7.47
C ASP A 321 0.32 -12.79 -7.71
N VAL A 322 -0.08 -11.52 -7.86
CA VAL A 322 0.82 -10.42 -8.19
C VAL A 322 0.64 -9.28 -7.21
N VAL A 323 1.74 -8.83 -6.64
CA VAL A 323 1.81 -7.67 -5.75
C VAL A 323 2.73 -6.64 -6.38
N ALA A 324 2.35 -5.36 -6.37
CA ALA A 324 3.17 -4.31 -6.92
C ALA A 324 3.39 -3.15 -5.93
N THR A 325 4.53 -2.45 -6.09
CA THR A 325 4.82 -1.23 -5.34
C THR A 325 5.77 -0.32 -6.12
N PRO A 326 5.55 1.01 -6.12
CA PRO A 326 6.51 1.96 -6.66
C PRO A 326 7.74 2.03 -5.77
N VAL A 327 8.92 2.09 -6.35
CA VAL A 327 10.19 2.16 -5.62
C VAL A 327 10.89 3.47 -5.95
N SER A 328 10.53 4.52 -5.19
CA SER A 328 10.91 5.91 -5.48
C SER A 328 12.43 6.14 -5.52
N ASN A 329 13.20 5.47 -4.66
CA ASN A 329 14.66 5.59 -4.63
C ASN A 329 15.34 5.15 -5.94
N TYR A 330 14.67 4.31 -6.71
CA TYR A 330 15.26 3.68 -7.91
C TYR A 330 14.52 4.04 -9.20
N GLY A 331 13.40 4.76 -9.12
CA GLY A 331 12.63 5.18 -10.29
C GLY A 331 12.03 4.02 -11.09
N VAL A 332 11.64 2.93 -10.41
CA VAL A 332 11.03 1.74 -11.01
C VAL A 332 9.84 1.27 -10.17
N THR A 333 9.03 0.42 -10.76
CA THR A 333 7.99 -0.33 -10.04
C THR A 333 8.44 -1.78 -9.89
N LEU A 334 8.32 -2.32 -8.67
CA LEU A 334 8.50 -3.74 -8.38
C LEU A 334 7.18 -4.48 -8.56
N PHE A 335 7.27 -5.67 -9.15
CA PHE A 335 6.20 -6.66 -9.21
C PHE A 335 6.72 -7.95 -8.57
N PHE A 336 5.97 -8.48 -7.62
CA PHE A 336 6.25 -9.76 -6.98
C PHE A 336 5.24 -10.79 -7.50
N THR A 337 5.73 -11.91 -7.99
CA THR A 337 4.88 -13.03 -8.37
C THR A 337 5.25 -14.28 -7.58
N ALA A 338 4.25 -15.12 -7.29
CA ALA A 338 4.48 -16.34 -6.54
C ALA A 338 4.89 -17.51 -7.43
N GLU A 339 5.85 -18.28 -6.97
CA GLU A 339 6.23 -19.55 -7.53
C GLU A 339 6.22 -20.65 -6.47
N ARG A 340 6.28 -21.93 -6.87
CA ARG A 340 6.29 -23.06 -5.94
C ARG A 340 7.41 -23.02 -4.89
N LYS A 341 8.54 -22.38 -5.20
CA LYS A 341 9.75 -22.38 -4.34
C LYS A 341 10.16 -20.98 -3.88
N GLY A 342 9.29 -19.98 -4.01
CA GLY A 342 9.63 -18.62 -3.60
C GLY A 342 8.83 -17.56 -4.32
N LEU A 343 9.40 -16.38 -4.38
CA LEU A 343 8.88 -15.25 -5.12
C LEU A 343 9.82 -14.92 -6.26
N LYS A 344 9.25 -14.51 -7.38
CA LYS A 344 9.99 -13.80 -8.43
C LYS A 344 9.79 -12.31 -8.26
N VAL A 345 10.85 -11.57 -8.46
CA VAL A 345 10.84 -10.11 -8.39
C VAL A 345 11.15 -9.58 -9.80
N TYR A 346 10.25 -8.77 -10.29
CA TYR A 346 10.41 -8.11 -11.58
C TYR A 346 10.38 -6.60 -11.40
N LEU A 347 11.21 -5.92 -12.18
CA LEU A 347 11.25 -4.47 -12.24
C LEU A 347 10.62 -4.03 -13.57
N TYR A 348 9.79 -2.99 -13.49
CA TYR A 348 9.35 -2.27 -14.66
C TYR A 348 9.81 -0.82 -14.58
N LYS A 349 10.56 -0.38 -15.59
CA LYS A 349 10.98 1.01 -15.74
C LYS A 349 10.07 1.69 -16.75
N HIS A 350 9.05 2.41 -16.27
CA HIS A 350 8.08 3.05 -17.16
C HIS A 350 8.66 4.27 -17.85
N THR A 351 9.22 5.19 -17.09
CA THR A 351 9.71 6.48 -17.58
C THR A 351 11.22 6.58 -17.33
N ALA A 352 11.91 7.35 -18.16
CA ALA A 352 13.31 7.70 -17.89
C ALA A 352 13.37 8.57 -16.62
N SER A 353 14.41 8.35 -15.81
CA SER A 353 14.71 9.26 -14.72
C SER A 353 14.80 10.70 -15.26
N ARG A 354 14.24 11.65 -14.56
CA ARG A 354 14.43 13.06 -14.90
C ARG A 354 15.93 13.37 -14.75
N LYS A 355 16.49 14.03 -15.74
CA LYS A 355 17.91 14.47 -15.73
C LYS A 355 18.08 15.66 -14.80
#